data_d5800817393e6cda11c67c53f7d3cf0e
#
_entry.id   d5800817393e6cda11c67c53f7d3cf0e
#
_cell.length_a   1.000
_cell.length_b   1.000
_cell.length_c   1.000
_cell.angle_alpha   90.00
_cell.angle_beta   90.00
_cell.angle_gamma   90.00
#
_symmetry.space_group_name_H-M   'P 1'
#
loop_
_entity.id
_entity.type
_entity.pdbx_description
1 polymer ?
#
loop_
_entity_poly.entity_id
_entity_poly.type
_entity_poly.pdbx_seq_one_letter_code
_entity_poly.pdbx_strand_id
1 'polypeptide(L)'
;NCPVIFDATHSVQQPGGKGISSGGQREFVSVLSRAAIAVGVAGLFIETHKDPDNAPSDGPNMLPLKELENLLKILKDLDKISKQHI
;
A
#
# COMPACT_ATOMS: atom_id res chain seq x y z
N ASN A 1 -23.55 -0.09 -1.92
CA ASN A 1 -22.98 1.20 -2.30
C ASN A 1 -22.15 1.86 -1.19
N CYS A 2 -21.37 1.08 -0.47
CA CYS A 2 -20.44 1.61 0.51
C CYS A 2 -19.10 1.92 -0.14
N PRO A 3 -18.42 3.00 0.25
CA PRO A 3 -17.05 3.22 -0.16
C PRO A 3 -16.16 2.08 0.33
N VAL A 4 -15.24 1.62 -0.52
CA VAL A 4 -14.29 0.58 -0.18
C VAL A 4 -12.91 1.19 -0.05
N ILE A 5 -12.25 0.93 1.08
CA ILE A 5 -10.87 1.34 1.32
C ILE A 5 -10.00 0.09 1.31
N PHE A 6 -8.99 0.07 0.46
CA PHE A 6 -8.05 -1.05 0.40
C PHE A 6 -6.85 -0.76 1.32
N ASP A 7 -6.54 -1.70 2.20
CA ASP A 7 -5.37 -1.60 3.08
C ASP A 7 -4.17 -2.23 2.38
N ALA A 8 -3.37 -1.40 1.73
CA ALA A 8 -2.22 -1.88 0.97
C ALA A 8 -1.10 -2.39 1.88
N THR A 9 -0.94 -1.78 3.05
CA THR A 9 0.12 -2.16 3.98
C THR A 9 -0.09 -3.58 4.51
N HIS A 10 -1.26 -3.84 5.07
CA HIS A 10 -1.49 -5.14 5.72
C HIS A 10 -1.84 -6.25 4.73
N SER A 11 -2.20 -5.91 3.50
CA SER A 11 -2.46 -6.92 2.47
C SER A 11 -1.22 -7.75 2.14
N VAL A 12 -0.03 -7.21 2.37
CA VAL A 12 1.24 -7.91 2.08
C VAL A 12 1.87 -8.51 3.34
N GLN A 13 1.16 -8.48 4.45
CA GLN A 13 1.65 -9.02 5.71
C GLN A 13 1.73 -10.55 5.67
N GLN A 14 2.79 -11.10 6.26
CA GLN A 14 2.99 -12.53 6.41
C GLN A 14 3.18 -12.85 7.89
N PRO A 15 2.08 -12.94 8.68
CA PRO A 15 2.17 -13.17 10.12
C PRO A 15 2.95 -14.45 10.43
N GLY A 16 3.94 -14.33 11.32
CA GLY A 16 4.75 -15.48 11.74
C GLY A 16 5.82 -15.91 10.74
N GLY A 17 5.88 -15.28 9.56
CA GLY A 17 6.81 -15.66 8.52
C GLY A 17 8.28 -15.45 8.87
N LYS A 18 8.57 -14.56 9.81
CA LYS A 18 9.94 -14.27 10.25
C LYS A 18 10.22 -14.75 11.67
N GLY A 19 9.30 -15.46 12.28
CA GLY A 19 9.46 -15.99 13.63
C GLY A 19 9.31 -14.95 14.73
N ILE A 20 10.18 -13.97 14.78
CA ILE A 20 10.18 -12.94 15.83
C ILE A 20 9.42 -11.68 15.47
N SER A 21 9.04 -11.53 14.23
CA SER A 21 8.23 -10.39 13.76
C SER A 21 7.31 -10.86 12.66
N SER A 22 6.26 -10.08 12.39
CA SER A 22 5.43 -10.33 11.23
C SER A 22 6.28 -10.15 9.99
N GLY A 23 6.25 -11.13 9.11
CA GLY A 23 6.86 -10.99 7.79
C GLY A 23 6.00 -10.09 6.92
N GLY A 24 6.57 -9.61 5.84
CA GLY A 24 5.86 -8.81 4.88
C GLY A 24 6.68 -8.64 3.61
N GLN A 25 6.02 -8.20 2.56
CA GLN A 25 6.65 -8.02 1.25
C GLN A 25 6.30 -6.62 0.73
N ARG A 26 6.97 -5.61 1.30
CA ARG A 26 6.69 -4.20 0.97
C ARG A 26 6.79 -3.90 -0.52
N GLU A 27 7.57 -4.67 -1.25
CA GLU A 27 7.72 -4.47 -2.70
C GLU A 27 6.41 -4.64 -3.46
N PHE A 28 5.45 -5.34 -2.87
CA PHE A 28 4.14 -5.52 -3.50
C PHE A 28 3.13 -4.43 -3.15
N VAL A 29 3.45 -3.53 -2.22
CA VAL A 29 2.54 -2.44 -1.84
C VAL A 29 2.19 -1.59 -3.07
N SER A 30 3.18 -1.21 -3.85
CA SER A 30 2.95 -0.40 -5.07
C SER A 30 2.09 -1.15 -6.09
N VAL A 31 2.40 -2.43 -6.32
CA VAL A 31 1.67 -3.24 -7.30
C VAL A 31 0.20 -3.38 -6.91
N LEU A 32 -0.07 -3.74 -5.66
CA LEU A 32 -1.43 -3.95 -5.19
C LEU A 32 -2.21 -2.64 -5.08
N SER A 33 -1.53 -1.55 -4.72
CA SER A 33 -2.16 -0.23 -4.70
C SER A 33 -2.63 0.18 -6.09
N ARG A 34 -1.78 -0.03 -7.10
CA ARG A 34 -2.15 0.29 -8.48
C ARG A 34 -3.32 -0.56 -8.96
N ALA A 35 -3.31 -1.85 -8.62
CA ALA A 35 -4.42 -2.76 -8.99
C ALA A 35 -5.73 -2.32 -8.33
N ALA A 36 -5.70 -1.97 -7.05
CA ALA A 36 -6.90 -1.54 -6.33
C ALA A 36 -7.48 -0.24 -6.90
N ILE A 37 -6.62 0.72 -7.23
CA ILE A 37 -7.07 1.98 -7.84
C ILE A 37 -7.67 1.71 -9.21
N ALA A 38 -7.07 0.80 -10.00
CA ALA A 38 -7.62 0.45 -11.31
C ALA A 38 -9.00 -0.21 -11.21
N VAL A 39 -9.24 -0.98 -10.15
CA VAL A 39 -10.56 -1.57 -9.88
C VAL A 39 -11.58 -0.49 -9.50
N GLY A 40 -11.13 0.60 -8.89
CA GLY A 40 -12.00 1.72 -8.56
C GLY A 40 -12.35 1.87 -7.10
N VAL A 41 -11.47 1.43 -6.19
CA VAL A 41 -11.71 1.64 -4.75
C VAL A 41 -11.77 3.13 -4.41
N ALA A 42 -12.46 3.47 -3.33
CA ALA A 42 -12.62 4.84 -2.90
C ALA A 42 -11.37 5.43 -2.28
N GLY A 43 -10.53 4.60 -1.67
CA GLY A 43 -9.29 5.08 -1.06
C GLY A 43 -8.35 3.96 -0.70
N LEU A 44 -7.17 4.34 -0.25
CA LEU A 44 -6.12 3.42 0.17
C LEU A 44 -5.68 3.77 1.59
N PHE A 45 -5.30 2.73 2.33
CA PHE A 45 -4.59 2.87 3.59
C PHE A 45 -3.16 2.40 3.36
N ILE A 46 -2.18 3.26 3.59
CA ILE A 46 -0.75 2.96 3.42
C ILE A 46 0.00 3.50 4.63
N GLU A 47 0.72 2.62 5.31
CA GLU A 47 1.63 3.04 6.36
C GLU A 47 3.01 3.32 5.76
N THR A 48 3.64 4.37 6.24
CA THR A 48 4.95 4.79 5.75
C THR A 48 5.84 5.17 6.93
N HIS A 49 7.13 5.07 6.72
CA HIS A 49 8.13 5.41 7.73
C HIS A 49 9.42 5.85 7.02
N LYS A 50 10.14 6.77 7.63
CA LYS A 50 11.40 7.23 7.04
C LYS A 50 12.46 6.12 7.00
N ASP A 51 12.34 5.15 7.92
CA ASP A 51 13.24 4.00 8.01
C ASP A 51 12.44 2.77 8.45
N PRO A 52 11.73 2.11 7.51
CA PRO A 52 10.81 1.03 7.86
C PRO A 52 11.45 -0.13 8.61
N ASP A 53 12.71 -0.44 8.34
CA ASP A 53 13.38 -1.58 8.99
C ASP A 53 13.59 -1.35 10.48
N ASN A 54 13.56 -0.09 10.92
CA ASN A 54 13.68 0.28 12.34
C ASN A 54 12.36 0.76 12.92
N ALA A 55 11.24 0.55 12.24
CA ALA A 55 9.93 0.90 12.76
C ALA A 55 9.54 -0.01 13.92
N PRO A 56 8.74 0.49 14.88
CA PRO A 56 8.32 -0.32 16.05
C PRO A 56 7.48 -1.53 15.68
N SER A 57 6.71 -1.46 14.60
CA SER A 57 5.87 -2.56 14.14
C SER A 57 5.65 -2.45 12.64
N ASP A 58 5.24 -3.57 12.03
CA ASP A 58 4.87 -3.64 10.62
C ASP A 58 5.96 -3.16 9.64
N GLY A 59 7.22 -3.06 10.09
CA GLY A 59 8.32 -2.58 9.26
C GLY A 59 8.40 -3.24 7.88
N PRO A 60 8.32 -4.60 7.77
CA PRO A 60 8.41 -5.26 6.48
C PRO A 60 7.29 -4.89 5.49
N ASN A 61 6.19 -4.34 5.99
CA ASN A 61 5.05 -3.93 5.17
C ASN A 61 5.04 -2.44 4.87
N MET A 62 5.81 -1.65 5.61
CA MET A 62 5.78 -0.20 5.46
C MET A 62 6.51 0.27 4.22
N LEU A 63 5.91 1.23 3.54
CA LEU A 63 6.54 1.90 2.41
C LEU A 63 7.56 2.92 2.92
N PRO A 64 8.79 2.94 2.40
CA PRO A 64 9.72 4.02 2.73
C PRO A 64 9.14 5.38 2.36
N LEU A 65 9.23 6.34 3.27
CA LEU A 65 8.65 7.66 3.06
C LEU A 65 9.12 8.32 1.76
N LYS A 66 10.39 8.12 1.41
CA LYS A 66 10.95 8.70 0.19
C LYS A 66 10.30 8.20 -1.09
N GLU A 67 9.62 7.04 -1.04
CA GLU A 67 8.95 6.47 -2.22
C GLU A 67 7.49 6.89 -2.32
N LEU A 68 6.93 7.46 -1.26
CA LEU A 68 5.50 7.77 -1.20
C LEU A 68 5.08 8.80 -2.24
N GLU A 69 5.85 9.86 -2.42
CA GLU A 69 5.50 10.93 -3.35
C GLU A 69 5.33 10.40 -4.78
N ASN A 70 6.29 9.60 -5.21
CA ASN A 70 6.26 9.05 -6.57
C ASN A 70 5.10 8.10 -6.76
N LEU A 71 4.84 7.25 -5.76
CA LEU A 71 3.69 6.35 -5.80
C LEU A 71 2.38 7.12 -5.87
N LEU A 72 2.23 8.18 -5.07
CA LEU A 72 1.00 8.98 -5.07
C LEU A 72 0.73 9.63 -6.43
N LYS A 73 1.78 10.07 -7.12
CA LYS A 73 1.61 10.64 -8.47
C LYS A 73 1.04 9.60 -9.43
N ILE A 74 1.57 8.39 -9.40
CA ILE A 74 1.10 7.30 -10.25
C ILE A 74 -0.35 6.95 -9.91
N LEU A 75 -0.66 6.83 -8.63
CA LEU A 75 -2.00 6.47 -8.18
C LEU A 75 -3.04 7.51 -8.57
N LYS A 76 -2.71 8.79 -8.48
CA LYS A 76 -3.62 9.86 -8.88
C LYS A 76 -3.93 9.79 -10.37
N ASP A 77 -2.94 9.51 -11.19
CA ASP A 77 -3.16 9.37 -12.63
C ASP A 77 -4.04 8.17 -12.94
N LEU A 78 -3.78 7.03 -12.29
CA LEU A 78 -4.59 5.83 -12.47
C LEU A 78 -6.02 6.05 -12.00
N ASP A 79 -6.22 6.72 -10.87
CA ASP A 79 -7.54 7.01 -10.35
C ASP A 79 -8.35 7.85 -11.31
N LYS A 80 -7.72 8.86 -11.89
CA LYS A 80 -8.36 9.73 -12.86
C LYS A 80 -8.84 8.94 -14.09
N ILE A 81 -7.98 8.08 -14.62
CA ILE A 81 -8.33 7.25 -15.77
C ILE A 81 -9.45 6.27 -15.42
N SER A 82 -9.31 5.58 -14.29
CA SER A 82 -10.29 4.60 -13.84
C SER A 82 -11.68 5.22 -13.67
N LYS A 83 -11.75 6.39 -13.07
CA LYS A 83 -13.03 7.05 -12.77
C LYS A 83 -13.69 7.69 -13.99
N GLN A 84 -12.94 7.92 -15.07
CA GLN A 84 -13.50 8.47 -16.30
C GLN A 84 -14.39 7.47 -17.04
N HIS A 85 -14.25 6.18 -16.75
CA HIS A 85 -14.91 5.10 -17.50
C HIS A 85 -15.93 4.35 -16.66
N ILE A 86 -16.34 4.91 -15.55
CA ILE A 86 -17.37 4.32 -14.68
C ILE A 86 -18.76 4.80 -15.07
#